data_1c97d142246f171cdf61e9a3bd93911e
#
_entry.id   1c97d142246f171cdf61e9a3bd93911e
#
_cell.length_a   1.000
_cell.length_b   1.000
_cell.length_c   1.000
_cell.angle_alpha   90.00
_cell.angle_beta   90.00
_cell.angle_gamma   90.00
#
_symmetry.space_group_name_H-M   'P 1'
#
loop_
_entity.id
_entity.type
_entity.pdbx_description
1 polymer ?
#
loop_
_entity_poly.entity_id
_entity_poly.type
_entity_poly.pdbx_seq_one_letter_code
_entity_poly.pdbx_strand_id
1 'polypeptide(L)' 'MEESTALCAIRYPDGSISLYVDEAYAVERGVDPAKLVRVEIPRDLYASGTVQEIREYVATYLESKENGAA' A
#
# COMPACT_ATOMS: atom_id res chain seq x y z
N MET A 1 6.89 -13.02 17.82
CA MET A 1 6.05 -11.85 17.66
C MET A 1 6.04 -11.39 16.22
N GLU A 2 4.86 -11.21 15.70
CA GLU A 2 4.74 -10.78 14.34
C GLU A 2 5.06 -9.33 14.18
N GLU A 3 5.81 -9.02 13.16
CA GLU A 3 6.12 -7.63 12.88
C GLU A 3 5.75 -7.34 11.44
N SER A 4 5.17 -6.19 11.24
CA SER A 4 4.81 -5.75 9.91
C SER A 4 5.13 -4.28 9.80
N THR A 5 5.27 -3.83 8.56
CA THR A 5 5.50 -2.44 8.25
C THR A 5 4.28 -1.92 7.53
N ALA A 6 3.72 -0.83 8.02
CA ALA A 6 2.56 -0.25 7.39
C ALA A 6 3.00 0.76 6.34
N LEU A 7 2.43 0.63 5.15
CA LEU A 7 2.63 1.60 4.07
C LEU A 7 1.29 2.17 3.68
N CYS A 8 1.31 3.35 3.10
CA CYS A 8 0.11 3.94 2.56
C CYS A 8 0.13 3.78 1.04
N ALA A 9 -1.00 3.40 0.48
CA ALA A 9 -1.09 3.17 -0.95
C ALA A 9 -2.31 3.88 -1.50
N ILE A 10 -2.21 4.30 -2.75
CA ILE A 10 -3.35 4.88 -3.44
C ILE A 10 -3.44 4.23 -4.81
N ARG A 11 -4.66 3.89 -5.20
CA ARG A 11 -4.92 3.29 -6.49
C ARG A 11 -5.62 4.31 -7.37
N TYR A 12 -5.08 4.53 -8.54
CA TYR A 12 -5.63 5.48 -9.49
C TYR A 12 -6.61 4.81 -10.45
N PRO A 13 -7.49 5.59 -11.06
CA PRO A 13 -8.49 5.01 -11.97
C PRO A 13 -7.91 4.23 -13.14
N ASP A 14 -6.68 4.55 -13.53
CA ASP A 14 -6.04 3.83 -14.62
C ASP A 14 -5.44 2.49 -14.18
N GLY A 15 -5.57 2.16 -12.90
CA GLY A 15 -5.07 0.90 -12.37
C GLY A 15 -3.69 0.98 -11.77
N SER A 16 -3.03 2.13 -11.87
CA SER A 16 -1.70 2.27 -11.26
C SER A 16 -1.80 2.47 -9.76
N ILE A 17 -0.71 2.17 -9.07
CA ILE A 17 -0.66 2.24 -7.62
C ILE A 17 0.59 2.99 -7.23
N SER A 18 0.45 3.90 -6.26
CA SER A 18 1.59 4.59 -5.67
C SER A 18 1.71 4.21 -4.21
N LEU A 19 2.94 4.07 -3.75
CA LEU A 19 3.23 3.70 -2.38
C LEU A 19 3.94 4.83 -1.68
N TYR A 20 3.57 5.06 -0.41
CA TYR A 20 4.18 6.10 0.42
C TYR A 20 4.51 5.51 1.77
N VAL A 21 5.58 5.99 2.39
CA VAL A 21 6.02 5.43 3.67
C VAL A 21 5.01 5.71 4.78
N ASP A 22 4.35 6.87 4.72
CA ASP A 22 3.31 7.17 5.69
C ASP A 22 2.39 8.24 5.13
N GLU A 23 1.35 8.55 5.88
CA GLU A 23 0.34 9.50 5.45
C GLU A 23 0.93 10.91 5.32
N ALA A 24 1.76 11.30 6.28
CA ALA A 24 2.33 12.63 6.25
C ALA A 24 3.15 12.87 4.99
N TYR A 25 3.93 11.87 4.60
CA TYR A 25 4.72 11.97 3.39
C TYR A 25 3.83 12.09 2.15
N ALA A 26 2.76 11.32 2.12
CA ALA A 26 1.84 11.37 0.98
C ALA A 26 1.17 12.74 0.87
N VAL A 27 0.76 13.29 2.00
CA VAL A 27 0.12 14.60 2.01
C VAL A 27 1.09 15.66 1.50
N GLU A 28 2.35 15.54 1.89
CA GLU A 28 3.39 16.47 1.42
C GLU A 28 3.52 16.43 -0.09
N ARG A 29 3.26 15.27 -0.69
CA ARG A 29 3.33 15.08 -2.12
C ARG A 29 2.05 15.49 -2.84
N GLY A 30 1.06 15.97 -2.10
CA GLY A 30 -0.19 16.43 -2.68
C GLY A 30 -1.27 15.38 -2.79
N VAL A 31 -1.11 14.28 -2.08
CA VAL A 31 -2.09 13.20 -2.12
C VAL A 31 -3.17 13.44 -1.08
N ASP A 32 -4.42 13.18 -1.48
CA ASP A 32 -5.55 13.31 -0.57
C ASP A 32 -5.51 12.16 0.44
N PRO A 33 -5.34 12.46 1.73
CA PRO A 33 -5.24 11.39 2.73
C PRO A 33 -6.50 10.54 2.83
N ALA A 34 -7.65 11.07 2.44
CA ALA A 34 -8.89 10.29 2.48
C ALA A 34 -8.87 9.15 1.48
N LYS A 35 -8.02 9.22 0.47
CA LYS A 35 -7.93 8.18 -0.56
C LYS A 35 -6.84 7.17 -0.28
N LEU A 36 -6.05 7.39 0.74
CA LEU A 36 -4.97 6.48 1.07
C LEU A 36 -5.51 5.25 1.79
N VAL A 37 -4.94 4.11 1.48
CA VAL A 37 -5.27 2.85 2.15
C VAL A 37 -4.03 2.38 2.87
N ARG A 38 -4.19 2.09 4.15
CA ARG A 38 -3.08 1.57 4.93
C ARG A 38 -2.95 0.08 4.68
N VAL A 39 -1.77 -0.35 4.27
CA VAL A 39 -1.50 -1.75 3.98
C VAL A 39 -0.36 -2.21 4.86
N GLU A 40 -0.57 -3.30 5.58
CA GLU A 40 0.48 -3.87 6.42
C GLU A 40 1.22 -4.92 5.63
N ILE A 41 2.52 -4.71 5.50
CA ILE A 41 3.39 -5.56 4.70
C ILE A 41 4.19 -6.45 5.66
N PRO A 42 4.24 -7.75 5.43
CA PRO A 42 5.10 -8.61 6.26
C PRO A 42 6.52 -8.08 6.26
N ARG A 43 7.14 -8.08 7.42
CA ARG A 43 8.48 -7.52 7.54
C ARG A 43 9.48 -8.22 6.64
N ASP A 44 9.36 -9.53 6.51
CA ASP A 44 10.26 -10.29 5.65
C ASP A 44 10.17 -9.81 4.21
N LEU A 45 8.95 -9.58 3.75
CA LEU A 45 8.75 -9.10 2.39
C LEU A 45 9.32 -7.70 2.23
N TYR A 46 9.10 -6.84 3.22
CA TYR A 46 9.59 -5.48 3.16
C TYR A 46 11.12 -5.43 3.16
N ALA A 47 11.73 -6.30 3.95
CA ALA A 47 13.18 -6.29 4.12
C ALA A 47 13.92 -6.94 2.96
N SER A 48 13.37 -8.03 2.40
CA SER A 48 14.09 -8.78 1.37
C SER A 48 13.37 -8.85 0.04
N GLY A 49 12.14 -8.35 -0.04
CA GLY A 49 11.43 -8.32 -1.31
C GLY A 49 11.86 -7.16 -2.18
N THR A 50 11.63 -7.28 -3.46
CA THR A 50 11.89 -6.17 -4.37
C THR A 50 10.71 -5.21 -4.34
N VAL A 51 10.92 -4.01 -4.91
CA VAL A 51 9.85 -3.03 -5.02
C VAL A 51 8.68 -3.62 -5.80
N GLN A 52 9.00 -4.39 -6.83
CA GLN A 52 7.98 -5.04 -7.64
C GLN A 52 7.14 -5.99 -6.81
N GLU A 53 7.79 -6.80 -5.98
CA GLU A 53 7.07 -7.75 -5.15
C GLU A 53 6.17 -7.05 -4.14
N ILE A 54 6.66 -5.97 -3.56
CA ILE A 54 5.86 -5.21 -2.61
C ILE A 54 4.65 -4.59 -3.31
N ARG A 55 4.86 -4.06 -4.51
CA ARG A 55 3.76 -3.50 -5.27
C ARG A 55 2.71 -4.54 -5.61
N GLU A 56 3.15 -5.73 -5.98
CA GLU A 56 2.22 -6.80 -6.30
C GLU A 56 1.43 -7.23 -5.07
N TYR A 57 2.11 -7.27 -3.93
CA TYR A 57 1.43 -7.58 -2.69
C TYR A 57 0.34 -6.56 -2.39
N VAL A 58 0.68 -5.27 -2.52
CA VAL A 58 -0.26 -4.21 -2.27
C VAL A 58 -1.41 -4.24 -3.27
N ALA A 59 -1.10 -4.48 -4.54
CA ALA A 59 -2.13 -4.55 -5.56
C ALA A 59 -3.14 -5.65 -5.26
N THR A 60 -2.64 -6.81 -4.87
CA THR A 60 -3.49 -7.93 -4.51
C THR A 60 -4.35 -7.59 -3.29
N TYR A 61 -3.74 -6.94 -2.31
CA TYR A 61 -4.45 -6.55 -1.12
C TYR A 61 -5.60 -5.58 -1.44
N LEU A 62 -5.31 -4.57 -2.26
CA LEU A 62 -6.32 -3.58 -2.60
C LEU A 62 -7.46 -4.20 -3.42
N GLU A 63 -7.09 -5.08 -4.35
CA GLU A 63 -8.07 -5.76 -5.15
C GLU A 63 -8.96 -6.66 -4.29
N SER A 64 -8.35 -7.37 -3.38
CA SER A 64 -9.08 -8.25 -2.47
C SER A 64 -10.01 -7.44 -1.58
N LYS A 65 -9.54 -6.30 -1.12
CA LYS A 65 -10.35 -5.46 -0.26
C LYS A 65 -11.57 -4.93 -1.00
N GLU A 66 -11.38 -4.53 -2.24
CA GLU A 66 -12.49 -4.05 -3.06
C GLU A 66 -13.50 -5.13 -3.31
N ASN A 67 -13.02 -6.31 -3.69
CA ASN A 67 -13.91 -7.41 -4.04
C ASN A 67 -14.50 -8.07 -2.81
N GLY A 68 -13.77 -8.06 -1.72
CA GLY A 68 -14.20 -8.71 -0.51
C GLY A 68 -15.03 -7.83 0.40
N ALA A 69 -15.28 -6.60 -0.02
CA ALA A 69 -16.04 -5.68 0.81
C ALA A 69 -17.50 -6.06 0.91
N ALA A 70 -17.89 -6.98 0.09
CA ALA A 70 -19.28 -7.45 0.11
C ALA A 70 -19.63 -8.11 1.42
#